data_e44c8857639f66b38c791d6bcf7b2864
#
_entry.id   e44c8857639f66b38c791d6bcf7b2864
#
_cell.length_a   1.000
_cell.length_b   1.000
_cell.length_c   1.000
_cell.angle_alpha   90.00
_cell.angle_beta   90.00
_cell.angle_gamma   90.00
#
_symmetry.space_group_name_H-M   'P 1'
#
loop_
_entity.id
_entity.type
_entity.pdbx_description
1 polymer ?
#
loop_
_entity_poly.entity_id
_entity_poly.type
_entity_poly.pdbx_seq_one_letter_code
_entity_poly.pdbx_strand_id
1 'polypeptide(L)'
;PEIARGYKIPLEHLHWYAAFHRKEDSVHIHMVVFSSDPKEGYLTRQGIQQVKSAFGRRIFQQDLLHVYEQKTEYRDALGRDAERTMAELIAQMETGQIQNENLERLVLELAQRLHNTQGKKVYGYLPPKTKVLVDAIVDELAKDERVAAAYDLWNQMREEVCRTYSEQLPERLPLSRQKEFKAVRNMVVREVLQLGRWEHPTADEMVYMPTPSDT
;
A
#
# COMPACT_ATOMS: atom_id res chain seq x y z
N PRO A 1 -5.28 -9.73 24.45
CA PRO A 1 -6.03 -9.81 23.19
C PRO A 1 -5.27 -10.54 22.07
N GLU A 2 -3.97 -10.25 21.85
CA GLU A 2 -3.20 -10.81 20.73
C GLU A 2 -2.95 -12.32 20.86
N ILE A 3 -2.64 -12.78 22.08
CA ILE A 3 -2.49 -14.22 22.39
C ILE A 3 -3.81 -14.94 22.12
N ALA A 4 -4.91 -14.44 22.66
CA ALA A 4 -6.25 -15.00 22.47
C ALA A 4 -6.58 -15.18 20.99
N ARG A 5 -6.31 -14.14 20.18
CA ARG A 5 -6.55 -14.16 18.74
C ARG A 5 -5.63 -15.17 18.01
N GLY A 6 -4.34 -15.20 18.35
CA GLY A 6 -3.38 -16.12 17.74
C GLY A 6 -3.64 -17.60 18.05
N TYR A 7 -4.12 -17.87 19.26
CA TYR A 7 -4.49 -19.22 19.73
C TYR A 7 -5.96 -19.58 19.45
N LYS A 8 -6.78 -18.62 18.95
CA LYS A 8 -8.22 -18.81 18.74
C LYS A 8 -8.95 -19.23 20.01
N ILE A 9 -8.62 -18.61 21.13
CA ILE A 9 -9.27 -18.82 22.43
C ILE A 9 -10.04 -17.55 22.80
N PRO A 10 -11.33 -17.61 23.16
CA PRO A 10 -12.08 -16.50 23.75
C PRO A 10 -11.34 -15.95 24.98
N LEU A 11 -11.41 -14.64 25.23
CA LEU A 11 -10.69 -14.01 26.33
C LEU A 11 -11.10 -14.54 27.70
N GLU A 12 -12.38 -14.88 27.85
CA GLU A 12 -12.98 -15.45 29.05
C GLU A 12 -12.49 -16.87 29.38
N HIS A 13 -12.02 -17.61 28.36
CA HIS A 13 -11.50 -18.98 28.51
C HIS A 13 -9.98 -19.03 28.51
N LEU A 14 -9.30 -17.89 28.26
CA LEU A 14 -7.86 -17.83 28.11
C LEU A 14 -7.16 -17.86 29.46
N HIS A 15 -6.31 -18.86 29.66
CA HIS A 15 -5.38 -18.94 30.78
C HIS A 15 -3.96 -18.96 30.28
N TRP A 16 -3.05 -18.33 31.02
CA TRP A 16 -1.61 -18.38 30.71
C TRP A 16 -0.76 -18.26 31.97
N TYR A 17 0.40 -18.89 31.92
CA TYR A 17 1.47 -18.76 32.91
C TYR A 17 2.76 -18.42 32.20
N ALA A 18 3.59 -17.60 32.81
CA ALA A 18 4.89 -17.24 32.26
C ALA A 18 5.96 -17.31 33.36
N ALA A 19 7.13 -17.85 33.00
CA ALA A 19 8.32 -17.87 33.83
C ALA A 19 9.46 -17.14 33.14
N PHE A 20 10.05 -16.17 33.86
CA PHE A 20 11.20 -15.42 33.38
C PHE A 20 12.48 -16.19 33.71
N HIS A 21 13.30 -16.44 32.69
CA HIS A 21 14.58 -17.07 32.82
C HIS A 21 15.71 -16.12 32.46
N ARG A 22 16.68 -15.98 33.35
CA ARG A 22 17.91 -15.26 33.10
C ARG A 22 19.08 -16.22 33.16
N LYS A 23 19.66 -16.53 32.01
CA LYS A 23 20.97 -17.19 31.89
C LYS A 23 22.01 -16.15 31.50
N GLU A 24 23.29 -16.46 31.70
CA GLU A 24 24.41 -15.53 31.48
C GLU A 24 24.39 -14.93 30.06
N ASP A 25 24.00 -15.70 29.03
CA ASP A 25 24.02 -15.25 27.63
C ASP A 25 22.63 -15.06 27.02
N SER A 26 21.54 -15.30 27.75
CA SER A 26 20.18 -15.11 27.20
C SER A 26 19.13 -14.85 28.25
N VAL A 27 18.34 -13.84 28.01
CA VAL A 27 17.12 -13.53 28.78
C VAL A 27 15.93 -13.98 27.95
N HIS A 28 15.09 -14.88 28.49
CA HIS A 28 13.90 -15.36 27.78
C HIS A 28 12.76 -15.69 28.73
N ILE A 29 11.56 -15.77 28.17
CA ILE A 29 10.33 -16.09 28.90
C ILE A 29 9.77 -17.39 28.32
N HIS A 30 9.54 -18.37 29.20
CA HIS A 30 8.70 -19.52 28.87
C HIS A 30 7.25 -19.18 29.18
N MET A 31 6.36 -19.45 28.24
CA MET A 31 4.94 -19.17 28.42
C MET A 31 4.12 -20.39 28.02
N VAL A 32 3.19 -20.80 28.90
CA VAL A 32 2.18 -21.80 28.63
C VAL A 32 0.84 -21.10 28.47
N VAL A 33 0.12 -21.41 27.39
CA VAL A 33 -1.18 -20.84 27.08
C VAL A 33 -2.17 -21.96 26.83
N PHE A 34 -3.35 -21.92 27.46
CA PHE A 34 -4.38 -22.92 27.28
C PHE A 34 -5.77 -22.32 27.47
N SER A 35 -6.81 -23.04 27.01
CA SER A 35 -8.20 -22.73 27.24
C SER A 35 -8.78 -23.54 28.37
N SER A 36 -9.76 -23.00 29.10
CA SER A 36 -10.62 -23.78 30.01
C SER A 36 -11.55 -24.74 29.25
N ASP A 37 -11.82 -24.50 27.96
CA ASP A 37 -12.53 -25.44 27.09
C ASP A 37 -11.51 -26.28 26.26
N PRO A 38 -11.48 -27.62 26.40
CA PRO A 38 -10.54 -28.48 25.70
C PRO A 38 -10.75 -28.53 24.17
N LYS A 39 -11.86 -27.99 23.65
CA LYS A 39 -12.15 -27.91 22.20
C LYS A 39 -11.56 -26.68 21.54
N GLU A 40 -11.02 -25.76 22.33
CA GLU A 40 -10.41 -24.51 21.87
C GLU A 40 -8.88 -24.59 21.90
N GLY A 41 -8.21 -23.54 21.40
CA GLY A 41 -6.75 -23.45 21.52
C GLY A 41 -5.98 -24.03 20.34
N TYR A 42 -6.49 -23.82 19.13
CA TYR A 42 -5.80 -24.27 17.91
C TYR A 42 -4.77 -23.24 17.42
N LEU A 43 -3.49 -23.54 17.60
CA LEU A 43 -2.39 -22.68 17.16
C LEU A 43 -1.89 -23.09 15.76
N THR A 44 -2.07 -22.20 14.80
CA THR A 44 -1.56 -22.33 13.42
C THR A 44 -0.20 -21.67 13.26
N ARG A 45 0.55 -22.01 12.19
CA ARG A 45 1.78 -21.27 11.82
C ARG A 45 1.51 -19.76 11.67
N GLN A 46 0.39 -19.39 11.09
CA GLN A 46 -0.03 -17.99 10.98
C GLN A 46 -0.30 -17.37 12.36
N GLY A 47 -0.96 -18.10 13.27
CA GLY A 47 -1.19 -17.65 14.66
C GLY A 47 0.12 -17.41 15.40
N ILE A 48 1.14 -18.28 15.24
CA ILE A 48 2.48 -18.07 15.80
C ILE A 48 3.09 -16.78 15.30
N GLN A 49 3.06 -16.54 13.98
CA GLN A 49 3.60 -15.31 13.39
C GLN A 49 2.87 -14.05 13.87
N GLN A 50 1.55 -14.11 14.01
CA GLN A 50 0.75 -13.01 14.57
C GLN A 50 1.15 -12.68 16.00
N VAL A 51 1.30 -13.69 16.85
CA VAL A 51 1.73 -13.52 18.26
C VAL A 51 3.14 -12.95 18.32
N LYS A 52 4.12 -13.53 17.59
CA LYS A 52 5.50 -13.02 17.52
C LYS A 52 5.55 -11.57 17.07
N SER A 53 4.86 -11.24 15.98
CA SER A 53 4.78 -9.87 15.45
C SER A 53 4.16 -8.88 16.45
N ALA A 54 3.10 -9.30 17.16
CA ALA A 54 2.46 -8.46 18.16
C ALA A 54 3.37 -8.18 19.37
N PHE A 55 4.09 -9.21 19.84
CA PHE A 55 5.07 -9.06 20.92
C PHE A 55 6.24 -8.20 20.46
N GLY A 56 6.85 -8.47 19.31
CA GLY A 56 7.97 -7.68 18.79
C GLY A 56 7.62 -6.20 18.72
N ARG A 57 6.46 -5.86 18.12
CA ARG A 57 6.00 -4.47 18.03
C ARG A 57 5.76 -3.80 19.39
N ARG A 58 5.29 -4.53 20.40
CA ARG A 58 5.01 -3.95 21.74
C ARG A 58 6.25 -3.84 22.60
N ILE A 59 7.13 -4.83 22.55
CA ILE A 59 8.37 -4.84 23.34
C ILE A 59 9.35 -3.79 22.80
N PHE A 60 9.49 -3.71 21.48
CA PHE A 60 10.43 -2.81 20.81
C PHE A 60 9.77 -1.53 20.27
N GLN A 61 8.57 -1.19 20.76
CA GLN A 61 7.81 -0.05 20.25
C GLN A 61 8.60 1.26 20.34
N GLN A 62 9.30 1.50 21.44
CA GLN A 62 10.11 2.72 21.62
C GLN A 62 11.36 2.69 20.74
N ASP A 63 12.04 1.56 20.67
CA ASP A 63 13.27 1.39 19.88
C ASP A 63 13.00 1.48 18.37
N LEU A 64 11.79 1.11 17.93
CA LEU A 64 11.38 1.15 16.54
C LEU A 64 10.57 2.40 16.17
N LEU A 65 10.33 3.32 17.11
CA LEU A 65 9.51 4.50 16.83
C LEU A 65 10.04 5.28 15.63
N HIS A 66 11.34 5.55 15.58
CA HIS A 66 11.98 6.24 14.46
C HIS A 66 11.85 5.47 13.13
N VAL A 67 11.88 4.13 13.15
CA VAL A 67 11.72 3.29 11.95
C VAL A 67 10.28 3.39 11.44
N TYR A 68 9.29 3.43 12.32
CA TYR A 68 7.89 3.62 11.93
C TYR A 68 7.63 5.02 11.36
N GLU A 69 8.26 6.05 11.93
CA GLU A 69 8.18 7.42 11.44
C GLU A 69 8.80 7.53 10.04
N GLN A 70 10.03 7.03 9.85
CA GLN A 70 10.70 6.99 8.54
C GLN A 70 9.91 6.17 7.51
N LYS A 71 9.37 5.02 7.89
CA LYS A 71 8.51 4.22 7.00
C LYS A 71 7.28 5.00 6.54
N THR A 72 6.69 5.82 7.41
CA THR A 72 5.55 6.68 7.07
C THR A 72 6.00 7.80 6.13
N GLU A 73 7.13 8.44 6.41
CA GLU A 73 7.71 9.49 5.59
C GLU A 73 8.04 8.99 4.17
N TYR A 74 8.69 7.83 4.03
CA TYR A 74 8.99 7.24 2.73
C TYR A 74 7.74 6.84 1.95
N ARG A 75 6.70 6.34 2.63
CA ARG A 75 5.40 6.08 2.00
C ARG A 75 4.78 7.36 1.44
N ASP A 76 4.83 8.44 2.21
CA ASP A 76 4.23 9.73 1.83
C ASP A 76 5.07 10.42 0.76
N ALA A 77 6.41 10.30 0.81
CA ALA A 77 7.32 10.76 -0.24
C ALA A 77 7.05 10.03 -1.57
N LEU A 78 6.95 8.71 -1.53
CA LEU A 78 6.60 7.91 -2.71
C LEU A 78 5.27 8.36 -3.34
N GLY A 79 4.25 8.63 -2.51
CA GLY A 79 2.96 9.12 -2.98
C GLY A 79 3.09 10.43 -3.73
N ARG A 80 3.84 11.39 -3.20
CA ARG A 80 4.11 12.70 -3.84
C ARG A 80 4.93 12.55 -5.13
N ASP A 81 5.95 11.70 -5.14
CA ASP A 81 6.79 11.48 -6.30
C ASP A 81 6.02 10.78 -7.42
N ALA A 82 5.20 9.78 -7.09
CA ALA A 82 4.33 9.13 -8.07
C ALA A 82 3.30 10.11 -8.68
N GLU A 83 2.73 11.01 -7.87
CA GLU A 83 1.81 12.06 -8.34
C GLU A 83 2.52 13.06 -9.25
N ARG A 84 3.75 13.47 -8.90
CA ARG A 84 4.59 14.33 -9.74
C ARG A 84 4.93 13.68 -11.07
N THR A 85 5.40 12.43 -11.06
CA THR A 85 5.73 11.67 -12.28
C THR A 85 4.52 11.53 -13.19
N MET A 86 3.33 11.31 -12.62
CA MET A 86 2.09 11.25 -13.38
C MET A 86 1.72 12.60 -14.00
N ALA A 87 1.87 13.71 -13.25
CA ALA A 87 1.61 15.06 -13.75
C ALA A 87 2.60 15.45 -14.86
N GLU A 88 3.88 15.12 -14.73
CA GLU A 88 4.91 15.32 -15.75
C GLU A 88 4.57 14.58 -17.04
N LEU A 89 4.09 13.32 -16.95
CA LEU A 89 3.63 12.55 -18.10
C LEU A 89 2.45 13.22 -18.79
N ILE A 90 1.43 13.66 -18.02
CA ILE A 90 0.25 14.31 -18.58
C ILE A 90 0.66 15.58 -19.36
N ALA A 91 1.54 16.41 -18.78
CA ALA A 91 2.06 17.59 -19.45
C ALA A 91 2.85 17.26 -20.74
N GLN A 92 3.61 16.16 -20.76
CA GLN A 92 4.29 15.68 -21.96
C GLN A 92 3.31 15.21 -23.04
N MET A 93 2.21 14.55 -22.64
CA MET A 93 1.14 14.14 -23.58
C MET A 93 0.48 15.37 -24.21
N GLU A 94 0.19 16.42 -23.44
CA GLU A 94 -0.41 17.67 -23.93
C GLU A 94 0.50 18.43 -24.91
N THR A 95 1.82 18.37 -24.70
CA THR A 95 2.82 19.04 -25.56
C THR A 95 3.34 18.18 -26.70
N GLY A 96 2.93 16.90 -26.78
CA GLY A 96 3.42 15.95 -27.79
C GLY A 96 4.90 15.55 -27.61
N GLN A 97 5.49 15.81 -26.45
CA GLN A 97 6.89 15.47 -26.12
C GLN A 97 6.97 14.22 -25.25
N ILE A 98 6.53 13.09 -25.78
CA ILE A 98 6.40 11.86 -25.03
C ILE A 98 7.75 11.16 -24.85
N GLN A 99 8.13 10.87 -23.61
CA GLN A 99 9.33 10.10 -23.28
C GLN A 99 9.04 8.62 -22.94
N ASN A 100 7.80 8.29 -22.54
CA ASN A 100 7.40 6.94 -22.17
C ASN A 100 6.12 6.52 -22.92
N GLU A 101 6.30 6.01 -24.15
CA GLU A 101 5.22 5.54 -25.02
C GLU A 101 4.37 4.42 -24.38
N ASN A 102 4.98 3.56 -23.56
CA ASN A 102 4.26 2.48 -22.89
C ASN A 102 3.29 3.01 -21.83
N LEU A 103 3.74 3.96 -21.03
CA LEU A 103 2.92 4.59 -19.99
C LEU A 103 1.79 5.41 -20.61
N GLU A 104 2.07 6.17 -21.67
CA GLU A 104 1.05 6.90 -22.44
C GLU A 104 -0.05 5.96 -22.95
N ARG A 105 0.33 4.88 -23.64
CA ARG A 105 -0.63 3.90 -24.18
C ARG A 105 -1.52 3.32 -23.08
N LEU A 106 -0.95 2.99 -21.90
CA LEU A 106 -1.70 2.47 -20.78
C LEU A 106 -2.68 3.52 -20.22
N VAL A 107 -2.27 4.78 -20.14
CA VAL A 107 -3.10 5.90 -19.66
C VAL A 107 -4.27 6.15 -20.61
N LEU A 108 -4.03 6.19 -21.93
CA LEU A 108 -5.10 6.36 -22.94
C LEU A 108 -6.10 5.19 -22.90
N GLU A 109 -5.62 3.95 -22.79
CA GLU A 109 -6.49 2.78 -22.67
C GLU A 109 -7.32 2.83 -21.38
N LEU A 110 -6.71 3.26 -20.27
CA LEU A 110 -7.43 3.42 -19.00
C LEU A 110 -8.48 4.53 -19.10
N ALA A 111 -8.17 5.68 -19.72
CA ALA A 111 -9.10 6.80 -19.92
C ALA A 111 -10.36 6.31 -20.67
N GLN A 112 -10.17 5.60 -21.79
CA GLN A 112 -11.27 5.04 -22.58
C GLN A 112 -12.13 4.07 -21.76
N ARG A 113 -11.52 3.19 -20.96
CA ARG A 113 -12.26 2.23 -20.12
C ARG A 113 -13.00 2.93 -18.97
N LEU A 114 -12.40 3.94 -18.34
CA LEU A 114 -13.04 4.71 -17.30
C LEU A 114 -14.22 5.53 -17.83
N HIS A 115 -14.12 6.07 -19.07
CA HIS A 115 -15.24 6.74 -19.72
C HIS A 115 -16.46 5.80 -19.84
N ASN A 116 -16.23 4.57 -20.26
CA ASN A 116 -17.28 3.55 -20.46
C ASN A 116 -17.73 2.85 -19.17
N THR A 117 -17.08 3.12 -18.02
CA THR A 117 -17.42 2.48 -16.75
C THR A 117 -18.54 3.22 -16.05
N GLN A 118 -19.61 2.51 -15.69
CA GLN A 118 -20.71 3.01 -14.88
C GLN A 118 -20.39 2.92 -13.39
N GLY A 119 -20.93 3.84 -12.57
CA GLY A 119 -20.82 3.83 -11.13
C GLY A 119 -19.55 4.50 -10.57
N LYS A 120 -19.12 4.09 -9.36
CA LYS A 120 -18.02 4.73 -8.63
C LYS A 120 -16.68 4.42 -9.28
N LYS A 121 -16.00 5.46 -9.76
CA LYS A 121 -14.67 5.39 -10.39
C LYS A 121 -13.55 5.51 -9.34
N VAL A 122 -13.48 4.53 -8.45
CA VAL A 122 -12.44 4.35 -7.42
C VAL A 122 -11.90 2.94 -7.55
N TYR A 123 -10.60 2.74 -7.44
CA TYR A 123 -9.92 1.47 -7.73
C TYR A 123 -10.65 0.25 -7.16
N GLY A 124 -11.13 0.31 -5.91
CA GLY A 124 -11.82 -0.82 -5.26
C GLY A 124 -13.07 -1.30 -6.00
N TYR A 125 -13.76 -0.42 -6.70
CA TYR A 125 -15.03 -0.67 -7.41
C TYR A 125 -14.86 -0.91 -8.90
N LEU A 126 -13.65 -0.76 -9.45
CA LEU A 126 -13.40 -0.96 -10.88
C LEU A 126 -13.52 -2.45 -11.27
N PRO A 127 -13.94 -2.74 -12.50
CA PRO A 127 -13.90 -4.09 -13.07
C PRO A 127 -12.48 -4.68 -13.05
N PRO A 128 -12.31 -6.02 -12.94
CA PRO A 128 -11.01 -6.66 -12.89
C PRO A 128 -10.06 -6.27 -14.02
N LYS A 129 -10.57 -6.20 -15.26
CA LYS A 129 -9.77 -5.81 -16.44
C LYS A 129 -9.27 -4.36 -16.35
N THR A 130 -10.05 -3.46 -15.77
CA THR A 130 -9.65 -2.06 -15.57
C THR A 130 -8.63 -1.95 -14.42
N LYS A 131 -8.74 -2.75 -13.36
CA LYS A 131 -7.75 -2.82 -12.28
C LYS A 131 -6.37 -3.23 -12.78
N VAL A 132 -6.31 -4.19 -13.70
CA VAL A 132 -5.04 -4.63 -14.31
C VAL A 132 -4.32 -3.46 -15.01
N LEU A 133 -5.05 -2.57 -15.69
CA LEU A 133 -4.44 -1.38 -16.31
C LEU A 133 -3.93 -0.40 -15.25
N VAL A 134 -4.72 -0.13 -14.20
CA VAL A 134 -4.26 0.74 -13.10
C VAL A 134 -3.01 0.16 -12.45
N ASP A 135 -2.99 -1.16 -12.19
CA ASP A 135 -1.83 -1.84 -11.58
C ASP A 135 -0.60 -1.74 -12.51
N ALA A 136 -0.77 -1.92 -13.82
CA ALA A 136 0.31 -1.77 -14.80
C ALA A 136 0.86 -0.34 -14.85
N ILE A 137 0.01 0.68 -14.76
CA ILE A 137 0.44 2.09 -14.69
C ILE A 137 1.23 2.34 -13.40
N VAL A 138 0.75 1.86 -12.25
CA VAL A 138 1.45 2.00 -10.97
C VAL A 138 2.82 1.33 -10.99
N ASP A 139 2.92 0.13 -11.57
CA ASP A 139 4.20 -0.58 -11.69
C ASP A 139 5.14 0.07 -12.73
N GLU A 140 4.60 0.77 -13.73
CA GLU A 140 5.40 1.57 -14.66
C GLU A 140 5.90 2.87 -14.00
N LEU A 141 5.08 3.57 -13.21
CA LEU A 141 5.49 4.71 -12.39
C LEU A 141 6.58 4.32 -11.37
N ALA A 142 6.55 3.09 -10.86
CA ALA A 142 7.56 2.58 -9.93
C ALA A 142 8.96 2.42 -10.56
N LYS A 143 9.10 2.56 -11.89
CA LYS A 143 10.40 2.57 -12.59
C LYS A 143 11.06 3.96 -12.59
N ASP A 144 10.31 5.02 -12.29
CA ASP A 144 10.90 6.35 -12.05
C ASP A 144 11.88 6.28 -10.89
N GLU A 145 13.08 6.85 -11.06
CA GLU A 145 14.17 6.73 -10.09
C GLU A 145 13.77 7.22 -8.69
N ARG A 146 12.99 8.30 -8.60
CA ARG A 146 12.51 8.89 -7.34
C ARG A 146 11.56 7.93 -6.64
N VAL A 147 10.58 7.39 -7.38
CA VAL A 147 9.57 6.45 -6.87
C VAL A 147 10.23 5.14 -6.45
N ALA A 148 11.16 4.61 -7.27
CA ALA A 148 11.91 3.40 -6.98
C ALA A 148 12.74 3.53 -5.70
N ALA A 149 13.48 4.66 -5.54
CA ALA A 149 14.29 4.92 -4.36
C ALA A 149 13.44 5.00 -3.08
N ALA A 150 12.33 5.73 -3.11
CA ALA A 150 11.41 5.84 -1.97
C ALA A 150 10.78 4.48 -1.62
N TYR A 151 10.46 3.66 -2.64
CA TYR A 151 9.92 2.32 -2.43
C TYR A 151 10.93 1.36 -1.83
N ASP A 152 12.20 1.44 -2.24
CA ASP A 152 13.26 0.62 -1.68
C ASP A 152 13.51 0.97 -0.20
N LEU A 153 13.61 2.25 0.15
CA LEU A 153 13.76 2.72 1.52
C LEU A 153 12.58 2.30 2.41
N TRP A 154 11.34 2.39 1.90
CA TRP A 154 10.17 1.90 2.61
C TRP A 154 10.23 0.38 2.88
N ASN A 155 10.68 -0.42 1.91
CA ASN A 155 10.87 -1.86 2.09
C ASN A 155 11.97 -2.17 3.11
N GLN A 156 13.08 -1.43 3.11
CA GLN A 156 14.16 -1.57 4.10
C GLN A 156 13.62 -1.36 5.52
N MET A 157 12.84 -0.30 5.75
CA MET A 157 12.22 -0.05 7.06
C MET A 157 11.23 -1.17 7.45
N ARG A 158 10.48 -1.70 6.50
CA ARG A 158 9.58 -2.84 6.72
C ARG A 158 10.34 -4.11 7.12
N GLU A 159 11.47 -4.37 6.46
CA GLU A 159 12.35 -5.50 6.76
C GLU A 159 13.00 -5.36 8.13
N GLU A 160 13.45 -4.16 8.51
CA GLU A 160 14.04 -3.87 9.82
C GLU A 160 13.05 -4.17 10.95
N VAL A 161 11.81 -3.70 10.83
CA VAL A 161 10.74 -4.07 11.78
C VAL A 161 10.54 -5.59 11.82
N CYS A 162 10.58 -6.27 10.67
CA CYS A 162 10.39 -7.73 10.62
C CYS A 162 11.51 -8.48 11.33
N ARG A 163 12.77 -8.06 11.20
CA ARG A 163 13.94 -8.68 11.84
C ARG A 163 13.84 -8.75 13.36
N THR A 164 13.06 -7.86 13.99
CA THR A 164 12.88 -7.89 15.44
C THR A 164 12.11 -9.12 15.96
N TYR A 165 11.38 -9.82 15.09
CA TYR A 165 10.55 -10.95 15.49
C TYR A 165 10.56 -12.16 14.53
N SER A 166 11.25 -12.06 13.41
CA SER A 166 11.30 -13.12 12.40
C SER A 166 12.64 -13.14 11.68
N GLU A 167 13.17 -14.34 11.42
CA GLU A 167 14.32 -14.54 10.54
C GLU A 167 13.93 -14.50 9.05
N GLN A 168 12.64 -14.71 8.75
CA GLN A 168 12.11 -14.66 7.38
C GLN A 168 11.64 -13.24 7.07
N LEU A 169 12.29 -12.61 6.10
CA LEU A 169 11.90 -11.29 5.63
C LEU A 169 10.61 -11.35 4.80
N PRO A 170 9.80 -10.27 4.82
CA PRO A 170 8.61 -10.20 4.00
C PRO A 170 8.99 -10.07 2.52
N GLU A 171 8.25 -10.75 1.65
CA GLU A 171 8.43 -10.63 0.21
C GLU A 171 8.24 -9.18 -0.26
N ARG A 172 9.13 -8.71 -1.14
CA ARG A 172 9.01 -7.42 -1.82
C ARG A 172 8.08 -7.58 -3.02
N LEU A 173 6.83 -7.23 -2.84
CA LEU A 173 5.82 -7.29 -3.90
C LEU A 173 5.99 -6.10 -4.86
N PRO A 174 5.47 -6.17 -6.11
CA PRO A 174 5.29 -4.98 -6.96
C PRO A 174 4.49 -3.89 -6.24
N LEU A 175 4.75 -2.62 -6.56
CA LEU A 175 4.11 -1.47 -5.90
C LEU A 175 2.58 -1.54 -5.98
N SER A 176 2.05 -1.95 -7.13
CA SER A 176 0.63 -2.13 -7.38
C SER A 176 -0.04 -3.12 -6.42
N ARG A 177 0.69 -4.12 -5.92
CA ARG A 177 0.17 -5.17 -5.03
C ARG A 177 0.31 -4.85 -3.55
N GLN A 178 1.05 -3.80 -3.20
CA GLN A 178 1.19 -3.39 -1.80
C GLN A 178 -0.07 -2.68 -1.32
N LYS A 179 -0.63 -3.18 -0.22
CA LYS A 179 -1.88 -2.64 0.36
C LYS A 179 -1.71 -1.21 0.88
N GLU A 180 -0.55 -0.91 1.40
CA GLU A 180 -0.18 0.38 1.97
C GLU A 180 -0.21 1.51 0.93
N PHE A 181 -0.03 1.19 -0.36
CA PHE A 181 -0.04 2.15 -1.47
C PHE A 181 -1.37 2.19 -2.25
N LYS A 182 -2.48 1.87 -1.59
CA LYS A 182 -3.82 2.03 -2.17
C LYS A 182 -4.09 3.45 -2.66
N ALA A 183 -3.51 4.45 -2.01
CA ALA A 183 -3.63 5.86 -2.38
C ALA A 183 -3.07 6.13 -3.78
N VAL A 184 -1.93 5.52 -4.14
CA VAL A 184 -1.30 5.66 -5.47
C VAL A 184 -2.21 5.12 -6.57
N ARG A 185 -2.85 3.96 -6.37
CA ARG A 185 -3.82 3.41 -7.34
C ARG A 185 -5.03 4.33 -7.53
N ASN A 186 -5.53 4.93 -6.45
CA ASN A 186 -6.64 5.89 -6.54
C ASN A 186 -6.20 7.22 -7.17
N MET A 187 -4.98 7.65 -6.94
CA MET A 187 -4.38 8.82 -7.59
C MET A 187 -4.36 8.62 -9.11
N VAL A 188 -3.82 7.49 -9.60
CA VAL A 188 -3.82 7.19 -11.04
C VAL A 188 -5.23 7.25 -11.64
N VAL A 189 -6.23 6.67 -10.98
CA VAL A 189 -7.62 6.74 -11.45
C VAL A 189 -8.12 8.18 -11.49
N ARG A 190 -7.82 9.00 -10.49
CA ARG A 190 -8.23 10.40 -10.41
C ARG A 190 -7.61 11.24 -11.53
N GLU A 191 -6.30 11.13 -11.72
CA GLU A 191 -5.58 11.91 -12.73
C GLU A 191 -6.04 11.56 -14.16
N VAL A 192 -6.21 10.25 -14.46
CA VAL A 192 -6.71 9.81 -15.76
C VAL A 192 -8.16 10.25 -16.02
N LEU A 193 -8.99 10.33 -14.99
CA LEU A 193 -10.34 10.89 -15.12
C LEU A 193 -10.35 12.40 -15.45
N GLN A 194 -9.37 13.14 -14.95
CA GLN A 194 -9.23 14.55 -15.27
C GLN A 194 -8.84 14.73 -16.75
N LEU A 195 -7.87 13.96 -17.24
CA LEU A 195 -7.51 13.93 -18.66
C LEU A 195 -8.72 13.70 -19.57
N GLY A 196 -9.55 12.71 -19.28
CA GLY A 196 -10.75 12.42 -20.09
C GLY A 196 -11.82 13.50 -20.10
N ARG A 197 -11.80 14.44 -19.15
CA ARG A 197 -12.69 15.63 -19.14
C ARG A 197 -12.23 16.70 -20.13
N TRP A 198 -10.93 16.85 -20.36
CA TRP A 198 -10.39 17.81 -21.32
C TRP A 198 -10.67 17.39 -22.76
N GLU A 199 -10.68 16.08 -23.05
CA GLU A 199 -10.98 15.55 -24.39
C GLU A 199 -12.48 15.62 -24.75
N HIS A 200 -13.36 15.63 -23.73
CA HIS A 200 -14.82 15.70 -23.91
C HIS A 200 -15.43 16.65 -22.86
N PRO A 201 -15.34 17.98 -23.04
CA PRO A 201 -16.01 18.92 -22.17
C PRO A 201 -17.52 18.67 -22.15
N THR A 202 -18.12 18.63 -20.97
CA THR A 202 -19.57 18.48 -20.82
C THR A 202 -20.28 19.71 -21.43
N ALA A 203 -21.53 19.55 -21.88
CA ALA A 203 -22.29 20.63 -22.49
C ALA A 203 -22.40 21.89 -21.61
N ASP A 204 -22.33 21.77 -20.30
CA ASP A 204 -22.31 22.87 -19.33
C ASP A 204 -20.95 23.61 -19.30
N GLU A 205 -19.83 22.94 -19.61
CA GLU A 205 -18.50 23.56 -19.65
C GLU A 205 -18.26 24.30 -21.00
N MET A 206 -18.93 23.91 -22.07
CA MET A 206 -18.86 24.58 -23.36
C MET A 206 -19.51 26.01 -23.36
N VAL A 207 -20.36 26.32 -22.41
CA VAL A 207 -21.04 27.62 -22.29
C VAL A 207 -20.11 28.72 -21.77
N TYR A 208 -18.94 28.38 -21.23
CA TYR A 208 -18.01 29.34 -20.60
C TYR A 208 -16.71 29.60 -21.39
N MET A 209 -16.60 29.19 -22.65
CA MET A 209 -15.46 29.60 -23.48
C MET A 209 -15.74 31.01 -24.03
N PRO A 210 -14.92 32.03 -23.65
CA PRO A 210 -15.04 33.34 -24.26
C PRO A 210 -14.66 33.23 -25.73
N THR A 211 -15.57 33.59 -26.64
CA THR A 211 -15.28 33.75 -28.06
C THR A 211 -14.17 34.80 -28.23
N PRO A 212 -13.11 34.53 -29.04
CA PRO A 212 -12.15 35.59 -29.39
C PRO A 212 -12.91 36.69 -30.07
N SER A 213 -12.95 37.88 -29.42
CA SER A 213 -13.47 39.10 -30.03
C SER A 213 -12.51 39.51 -31.13
N ASP A 214 -13.00 39.54 -32.36
CA ASP A 214 -12.38 40.19 -33.50
C ASP A 214 -12.06 41.66 -33.16
N THR A 215 -10.79 42.02 -33.21
CA THR A 215 -10.26 43.37 -33.37
C THR A 215 -9.22 43.35 -34.47
#